data_9cc4a034a6c1077a25b88cd980669e19
#
_entry.id   9cc4a034a6c1077a25b88cd980669e19
#
_cell.length_a   1.000
_cell.length_b   1.000
_cell.length_c   1.000
_cell.angle_alpha   90.00
_cell.angle_beta   90.00
_cell.angle_gamma   90.00
#
_symmetry.space_group_name_H-M   'P 1'
#
loop_
_entity.id
_entity.type
_entity.pdbx_description
1 polymer ?
#
loop_
_entity_poly.entity_id
_entity_poly.type
_entity_poly.pdbx_seq_one_letter_code
_entity_poly.pdbx_strand_id
1 'polypeptide(L)'
;MQASSQGDSASDSGYHSTEPDQMSTRTPKSSLRSDRSPCLLVIRDGWGSNPHPEHDAFNAVHLARTPVADDLAFRWPTTLLRTSGPDVGLPEGADGPVMGNSEVGHQNIGAGRIVDQELMRISRSIEQGSFFENAALDSTFGSVESTGGTVHLLGLISDGQVHSDLDHVMAVIEFARRRGVPADRLAVHAITDGRDTPPTAGRGYVARLEQALSEQGYAPVASVMGRYWAMDRDNRWDRIERAWHCLVTPPDKVISSADEALGNHYAHPEEPSLHGDEFVPPVAIGADLETARRSRITDGDSVLFMNFRGDRPRELTKAFVLDEQAWSKVPRGGFDRVNRPENLHFTGLTRYEEGLPIKVAFEKPEKMPMILGETIARAGMTQLRCAETEKFPHVTFFFNDYREHPFEKERRVMLDSPTDVLTYDQKPEMSAFGVRDAVLDRLAAEDCEDLIIVNFANGDMVGHTGSLDAAVRACEVVDECVGKLVEAALERGASLLITADHGNAEQMWNPEADCPHTAHTNFDVPVHLVGELWKESTLRDDGRLADIAPTILELLAVEKPAEMSGRSLIT
;
A
#
# COMPACT_ATOMS: atom_id res chain seq x y z
N MET A 1 -9.16 70.21 -20.01
CA MET A 1 -9.23 70.85 -21.30
C MET A 1 -9.94 69.87 -22.19
N GLN A 2 -11.20 70.07 -22.38
CA GLN A 2 -11.88 70.62 -23.54
C GLN A 2 -11.65 69.71 -24.76
N ALA A 3 -12.59 69.17 -25.37
CA ALA A 3 -13.99 69.46 -25.74
C ALA A 3 -14.18 69.00 -27.19
N SER A 4 -15.31 68.37 -27.43
CA SER A 4 -16.30 68.68 -28.49
C SER A 4 -15.95 68.29 -29.89
N SER A 5 -16.81 67.89 -30.80
CA SER A 5 -18.27 67.95 -30.94
C SER A 5 -18.66 67.38 -32.29
N GLN A 6 -19.86 66.80 -32.41
CA GLN A 6 -20.88 67.02 -33.46
C GLN A 6 -20.47 66.76 -34.92
N GLY A 7 -21.24 66.19 -35.77
CA GLY A 7 -22.67 66.19 -35.97
C GLY A 7 -23.09 65.43 -37.22
N ASP A 8 -24.34 65.06 -37.26
CA ASP A 8 -25.40 65.04 -38.30
C ASP A 8 -25.09 64.69 -39.75
N SER A 9 -25.83 63.80 -40.38
CA SER A 9 -27.19 63.96 -40.85
C SER A 9 -27.68 62.80 -41.68
N ALA A 10 -28.94 62.53 -41.52
CA ALA A 10 -29.86 61.67 -42.22
C ALA A 10 -29.80 61.49 -43.74
N SER A 11 -30.25 60.33 -44.20
CA SER A 11 -31.31 60.23 -45.22
C SER A 11 -31.94 58.83 -45.26
N ASP A 12 -33.21 58.88 -45.22
CA ASP A 12 -34.32 57.98 -45.38
C ASP A 12 -34.32 57.18 -46.69
N SER A 13 -34.69 55.89 -46.64
CA SER A 13 -35.58 55.22 -47.59
C SER A 13 -36.01 53.87 -47.09
N GLY A 14 -37.29 53.70 -46.80
CA GLY A 14 -37.92 52.48 -46.39
C GLY A 14 -38.00 51.38 -47.43
N TYR A 15 -38.18 50.16 -46.98
CA TYR A 15 -39.06 49.15 -47.61
C TYR A 15 -39.40 48.03 -46.61
N HIS A 16 -40.65 47.61 -46.71
CA HIS A 16 -41.49 46.64 -46.04
C HIS A 16 -40.89 45.41 -45.33
N SER A 17 -41.39 45.23 -44.11
CA SER A 17 -41.89 44.07 -43.37
C SER A 17 -41.81 42.69 -43.95
N THR A 18 -41.16 41.77 -43.25
CA THR A 18 -41.68 40.45 -42.91
C THR A 18 -41.01 40.00 -41.58
N GLU A 19 -41.83 39.82 -40.55
CA GLU A 19 -41.42 39.15 -39.30
C GLU A 19 -41.00 37.71 -39.55
N PRO A 20 -39.91 37.22 -38.93
CA PRO A 20 -39.80 35.82 -38.57
C PRO A 20 -39.88 35.63 -37.09
N ASP A 21 -40.76 34.78 -36.74
CA ASP A 21 -40.91 33.88 -35.60
C ASP A 21 -39.92 34.07 -34.43
N GLN A 22 -40.44 34.44 -33.28
CA GLN A 22 -39.77 34.41 -32.02
C GLN A 22 -39.46 32.93 -31.66
N MET A 23 -38.28 32.46 -31.98
CA MET A 23 -37.68 31.29 -31.35
C MET A 23 -37.32 31.65 -29.90
N SER A 24 -38.23 31.30 -29.00
CA SER A 24 -38.04 31.29 -27.56
C SER A 24 -36.82 30.41 -27.21
N THR A 25 -35.70 31.04 -26.90
CA THR A 25 -34.56 30.39 -26.26
C THR A 25 -34.99 30.02 -24.82
N ARG A 26 -35.58 28.82 -24.68
CA ARG A 26 -35.74 28.20 -23.39
C ARG A 26 -34.37 27.80 -22.90
N THR A 27 -33.83 28.54 -21.94
CA THR A 27 -32.76 28.10 -21.02
C THR A 27 -33.22 26.79 -20.39
N PRO A 28 -32.43 25.70 -20.46
CA PRO A 28 -32.82 24.49 -19.74
C PRO A 28 -32.76 24.79 -18.23
N LYS A 29 -33.92 24.83 -17.59
CA LYS A 29 -34.01 24.82 -16.14
C LYS A 29 -33.38 23.52 -15.64
N SER A 30 -32.47 23.61 -14.69
CA SER A 30 -31.91 22.54 -13.89
C SER A 30 -33.01 21.77 -13.13
N SER A 31 -33.56 20.73 -13.77
CA SER A 31 -34.54 19.81 -13.18
C SER A 31 -34.12 18.34 -13.42
N LEU A 32 -32.82 18.03 -13.22
CA LEU A 32 -32.30 16.69 -13.42
C LEU A 32 -31.83 16.03 -12.09
N ARG A 33 -32.50 16.33 -10.96
CA ARG A 33 -32.17 15.68 -9.68
C ARG A 33 -33.24 14.73 -9.14
N SER A 34 -34.38 14.52 -9.80
CA SER A 34 -35.49 13.76 -9.20
C SER A 34 -35.64 12.30 -9.68
N ASP A 35 -34.81 11.80 -10.59
CA ASP A 35 -35.01 10.45 -11.17
C ASP A 35 -33.82 9.49 -11.02
N ARG A 36 -32.77 9.81 -10.26
CA ARG A 36 -31.63 8.91 -10.06
C ARG A 36 -31.71 8.25 -8.68
N SER A 37 -31.69 6.92 -8.69
CA SER A 37 -31.59 6.12 -7.47
C SER A 37 -30.14 6.15 -6.97
N PRO A 38 -29.87 6.38 -5.67
CA PRO A 38 -28.53 6.34 -5.10
C PRO A 38 -27.90 4.95 -5.21
N CYS A 39 -26.56 4.89 -5.19
CA CYS A 39 -25.81 3.65 -5.04
C CYS A 39 -25.02 3.71 -3.71
N LEU A 40 -25.07 2.62 -2.93
CA LEU A 40 -24.29 2.46 -1.71
C LEU A 40 -23.23 1.36 -1.90
N LEU A 41 -21.99 1.65 -1.52
CA LEU A 41 -20.97 0.64 -1.27
C LEU A 41 -20.78 0.51 0.24
N VAL A 42 -21.10 -0.65 0.77
CA VAL A 42 -20.91 -1.00 2.18
C VAL A 42 -19.74 -1.97 2.30
N ILE A 43 -18.68 -1.56 2.99
CA ILE A 43 -17.48 -2.36 3.22
C ILE A 43 -17.52 -2.84 4.68
N ARG A 44 -17.61 -4.15 4.87
CA ARG A 44 -17.48 -4.83 6.17
C ARG A 44 -16.02 -5.23 6.33
N ASP A 45 -15.19 -4.32 6.83
CA ASP A 45 -13.74 -4.47 6.91
C ASP A 45 -13.35 -5.75 7.67
N GLY A 46 -12.49 -6.58 7.07
CA GLY A 46 -12.04 -7.82 7.68
C GLY A 46 -13.08 -8.96 7.72
N TRP A 47 -14.05 -8.98 6.80
CA TRP A 47 -15.11 -10.00 6.75
C TRP A 47 -14.91 -10.96 5.58
N GLY A 48 -14.14 -12.04 5.82
CA GLY A 48 -13.87 -13.07 4.82
C GLY A 48 -14.86 -14.24 4.83
N SER A 49 -14.71 -15.13 3.85
CA SER A 49 -15.46 -16.37 3.71
C SER A 49 -14.51 -17.55 3.84
N ASN A 50 -14.42 -18.14 5.02
CA ASN A 50 -13.55 -19.30 5.27
C ASN A 50 -14.21 -20.58 4.73
N PRO A 51 -13.60 -21.28 3.75
CA PRO A 51 -14.18 -22.46 3.14
C PRO A 51 -13.92 -23.76 3.95
N HIS A 52 -13.28 -23.70 5.11
CA HIS A 52 -12.82 -24.82 5.91
C HIS A 52 -13.77 -25.10 7.10
N PRO A 53 -14.68 -26.11 7.04
CA PRO A 53 -15.57 -26.41 8.16
C PRO A 53 -14.87 -26.79 9.46
N GLU A 54 -13.63 -27.30 9.38
CA GLU A 54 -12.77 -27.56 10.54
C GLU A 54 -12.38 -26.31 11.31
N HIS A 55 -12.53 -25.14 10.70
CA HIS A 55 -12.27 -23.83 11.32
C HIS A 55 -13.50 -23.19 11.97
N ASP A 56 -14.69 -23.78 11.83
CA ASP A 56 -15.95 -23.19 12.32
C ASP A 56 -15.89 -22.83 13.82
N ALA A 57 -15.18 -23.62 14.63
CA ALA A 57 -15.06 -23.39 16.07
C ALA A 57 -14.32 -22.09 16.44
N PHE A 58 -13.56 -21.50 15.51
CA PHE A 58 -12.83 -20.25 15.70
C PHE A 58 -13.03 -19.26 14.55
N ASN A 59 -14.11 -19.43 13.81
CA ASN A 59 -14.56 -18.51 12.77
C ASN A 59 -15.61 -17.56 13.37
N ALA A 60 -15.24 -16.32 13.68
CA ALA A 60 -16.15 -15.38 14.32
C ALA A 60 -17.33 -15.00 13.41
N VAL A 61 -17.15 -14.97 12.10
CA VAL A 61 -18.24 -14.72 11.13
C VAL A 61 -19.26 -15.85 11.16
N HIS A 62 -18.80 -17.12 11.24
CA HIS A 62 -19.68 -18.29 11.31
C HIS A 62 -20.40 -18.39 12.65
N LEU A 63 -19.71 -18.09 13.77
CA LEU A 63 -20.26 -18.20 15.12
C LEU A 63 -21.22 -17.04 15.47
N ALA A 64 -21.07 -15.90 14.82
CA ALA A 64 -21.91 -14.73 15.06
C ALA A 64 -23.35 -14.96 14.57
N ARG A 65 -24.29 -14.38 15.30
CA ARG A 65 -25.69 -14.32 14.86
C ARG A 65 -25.86 -13.20 13.84
N THR A 66 -25.85 -13.56 12.56
CA THR A 66 -25.85 -12.63 11.42
C THR A 66 -27.04 -12.84 10.48
N PRO A 67 -28.29 -12.66 10.95
CA PRO A 67 -29.49 -12.95 10.16
C PRO A 67 -29.60 -12.07 8.90
N VAL A 68 -28.97 -10.89 8.86
CA VAL A 68 -28.98 -10.02 7.68
C VAL A 68 -28.05 -10.59 6.62
N ALA A 69 -26.83 -11.00 6.98
CA ALA A 69 -25.91 -11.63 6.03
C ALA A 69 -26.48 -12.93 5.46
N ASP A 70 -27.17 -13.74 6.27
CA ASP A 70 -27.88 -14.95 5.83
C ASP A 70 -28.98 -14.62 4.82
N ASP A 71 -29.82 -13.61 5.10
CA ASP A 71 -30.90 -13.16 4.19
C ASP A 71 -30.32 -12.58 2.90
N LEU A 72 -29.22 -11.82 2.97
CA LEU A 72 -28.53 -11.29 1.79
C LEU A 72 -28.05 -12.42 0.87
N ALA A 73 -27.38 -13.42 1.42
CA ALA A 73 -26.86 -14.55 0.66
C ALA A 73 -28.00 -15.41 0.05
N PHE A 74 -29.15 -15.48 0.71
CA PHE A 74 -30.29 -16.27 0.24
C PHE A 74 -31.14 -15.55 -0.82
N ARG A 75 -31.35 -14.23 -0.69
CA ARG A 75 -32.33 -13.49 -1.47
C ARG A 75 -31.76 -12.69 -2.63
N TRP A 76 -30.48 -12.39 -2.61
CA TRP A 76 -29.85 -11.45 -3.54
C TRP A 76 -28.70 -12.08 -4.31
N PRO A 77 -28.41 -11.62 -5.54
CA PRO A 77 -27.24 -12.05 -6.28
C PRO A 77 -25.98 -11.93 -5.44
N THR A 78 -25.26 -13.03 -5.28
CA THR A 78 -24.09 -13.15 -4.41
C THR A 78 -22.98 -13.92 -5.10
N THR A 79 -21.73 -13.48 -4.93
CA THR A 79 -20.52 -14.19 -5.34
C THR A 79 -19.37 -13.88 -4.37
N LEU A 80 -18.20 -14.44 -4.63
CA LEU A 80 -16.97 -14.16 -3.87
C LEU A 80 -16.01 -13.31 -4.71
N LEU A 81 -15.23 -12.46 -4.03
CA LEU A 81 -14.19 -11.64 -4.63
C LEU A 81 -12.82 -12.04 -4.08
N ARG A 82 -11.85 -12.14 -4.96
CA ARG A 82 -10.45 -12.37 -4.58
C ARG A 82 -9.84 -11.10 -4.00
N THR A 83 -9.13 -11.26 -2.89
CA THR A 83 -8.59 -10.14 -2.09
C THR A 83 -7.11 -10.27 -1.77
N SER A 84 -6.41 -11.25 -2.36
CA SER A 84 -5.01 -11.58 -2.06
C SER A 84 -4.20 -11.80 -3.34
N GLY A 85 -2.88 -11.82 -3.21
CA GLY A 85 -1.94 -12.12 -4.27
C GLY A 85 -2.09 -11.26 -5.53
N PRO A 86 -1.82 -11.82 -6.72
CA PRO A 86 -1.82 -11.07 -7.98
C PRO A 86 -3.15 -10.39 -8.34
N ASP A 87 -4.28 -10.88 -7.77
CA ASP A 87 -5.60 -10.31 -8.02
C ASP A 87 -5.81 -8.93 -7.37
N VAL A 88 -4.91 -8.54 -6.45
CA VAL A 88 -4.89 -7.22 -5.82
C VAL A 88 -3.54 -6.50 -5.96
N GLY A 89 -2.64 -7.00 -6.81
CA GLY A 89 -1.32 -6.40 -7.05
C GLY A 89 -0.27 -6.71 -5.99
N LEU A 90 -0.44 -7.83 -5.30
CA LEU A 90 0.51 -8.44 -4.37
C LEU A 90 1.10 -9.72 -5.00
N PRO A 91 2.27 -10.21 -4.54
CA PRO A 91 2.89 -11.39 -5.12
C PRO A 91 2.18 -12.69 -4.74
N GLU A 92 2.53 -13.75 -5.50
CA GLU A 92 2.37 -15.12 -5.04
C GLU A 92 3.57 -15.43 -4.13
N GLY A 93 3.31 -15.71 -2.86
CA GLY A 93 4.35 -16.11 -1.90
C GLY A 93 4.68 -17.61 -1.99
N ALA A 94 5.69 -18.04 -1.25
CA ALA A 94 6.09 -19.46 -1.21
C ALA A 94 4.98 -20.37 -0.64
N ASP A 95 4.18 -19.84 0.28
CA ASP A 95 3.11 -20.56 0.98
C ASP A 95 1.71 -20.19 0.46
N GLY A 96 1.63 -19.59 -0.72
CA GLY A 96 0.38 -19.12 -1.35
C GLY A 96 0.35 -17.62 -1.55
N PRO A 97 -0.79 -17.06 -2.02
CA PRO A 97 -0.91 -15.64 -2.32
C PRO A 97 -0.70 -14.79 -1.06
N VAL A 98 0.04 -13.69 -1.19
CA VAL A 98 0.24 -12.74 -0.08
C VAL A 98 -1.11 -12.09 0.27
N MET A 99 -1.44 -12.11 1.57
CA MET A 99 -2.71 -11.59 2.08
C MET A 99 -2.90 -10.10 1.77
N GLY A 100 -4.12 -9.71 1.39
CA GLY A 100 -4.51 -8.32 1.25
C GLY A 100 -4.54 -7.58 2.59
N ASN A 101 -4.73 -6.27 2.50
CA ASN A 101 -4.94 -5.40 3.65
C ASN A 101 -5.82 -4.22 3.26
N SER A 102 -6.24 -3.42 4.24
CA SER A 102 -7.20 -2.33 3.98
C SER A 102 -6.68 -1.28 3.01
N GLU A 103 -5.37 -0.95 3.02
CA GLU A 103 -4.77 -0.03 2.04
C GLU A 103 -4.93 -0.57 0.61
N VAL A 104 -4.47 -1.81 0.40
CA VAL A 104 -4.53 -2.50 -0.89
C VAL A 104 -5.96 -2.70 -1.36
N GLY A 105 -6.84 -3.18 -0.47
CA GLY A 105 -8.24 -3.44 -0.80
C GLY A 105 -8.98 -2.19 -1.25
N HIS A 106 -8.94 -1.13 -0.44
CA HIS A 106 -9.60 0.14 -0.77
C HIS A 106 -9.01 0.82 -2.00
N GLN A 107 -7.69 0.72 -2.22
CA GLN A 107 -7.04 1.26 -3.40
C GLN A 107 -7.51 0.54 -4.68
N ASN A 108 -7.60 -0.80 -4.68
CA ASN A 108 -8.10 -1.57 -5.81
C ASN A 108 -9.57 -1.27 -6.11
N ILE A 109 -10.42 -1.20 -5.06
CA ILE A 109 -11.84 -0.83 -5.19
C ILE A 109 -11.96 0.56 -5.81
N GLY A 110 -11.25 1.56 -5.28
CA GLY A 110 -11.32 2.94 -5.75
C GLY A 110 -10.75 3.15 -7.15
N ALA A 111 -9.70 2.42 -7.49
CA ALA A 111 -9.04 2.52 -8.80
C ALA A 111 -9.81 1.83 -9.93
N GLY A 112 -10.65 0.82 -9.63
CA GLY A 112 -11.32 0.00 -10.65
C GLY A 112 -10.35 -0.79 -11.52
N ARG A 113 -9.15 -1.08 -10.99
CA ARG A 113 -8.06 -1.83 -11.63
C ARG A 113 -7.19 -2.47 -10.57
N ILE A 114 -6.45 -3.52 -10.96
CA ILE A 114 -5.38 -4.04 -10.10
C ILE A 114 -4.31 -2.98 -9.95
N VAL A 115 -3.94 -2.67 -8.71
CA VAL A 115 -2.92 -1.69 -8.38
C VAL A 115 -1.68 -2.42 -7.85
N ASP A 116 -0.68 -2.54 -8.71
CA ASP A 116 0.56 -3.18 -8.29
C ASP A 116 1.25 -2.41 -7.18
N GLN A 117 1.50 -3.08 -6.09
CA GLN A 117 2.31 -2.57 -5.01
C GLN A 117 3.79 -2.47 -5.43
N GLU A 118 4.62 -1.72 -4.70
CA GLU A 118 6.03 -1.50 -5.07
C GLU A 118 6.78 -2.81 -5.36
N LEU A 119 6.56 -3.82 -4.51
CA LEU A 119 7.11 -5.16 -4.70
C LEU A 119 6.75 -5.73 -6.07
N MET A 120 5.46 -5.74 -6.43
CA MET A 120 4.99 -6.28 -7.71
C MET A 120 5.46 -5.47 -8.91
N ARG A 121 5.54 -4.14 -8.79
CA ARG A 121 6.07 -3.29 -9.87
C ARG A 121 7.51 -3.65 -10.21
N ILE A 122 8.34 -3.88 -9.20
CA ILE A 122 9.73 -4.28 -9.39
C ILE A 122 9.81 -5.70 -9.94
N SER A 123 9.09 -6.66 -9.35
CA SER A 123 9.04 -8.06 -9.82
C SER A 123 8.61 -8.15 -11.29
N ARG A 124 7.53 -7.47 -11.67
CA ARG A 124 7.09 -7.43 -13.07
C ARG A 124 8.10 -6.78 -14.01
N SER A 125 8.80 -5.74 -13.55
CA SER A 125 9.86 -5.12 -14.37
C SER A 125 11.03 -6.07 -14.61
N ILE A 126 11.35 -6.94 -13.64
CA ILE A 126 12.36 -8.00 -13.77
C ILE A 126 11.88 -9.04 -14.76
N GLU A 127 10.68 -9.57 -14.62
CA GLU A 127 10.07 -10.55 -15.53
C GLU A 127 10.00 -10.06 -16.98
N GLN A 128 9.61 -8.79 -17.17
CA GLN A 128 9.50 -8.16 -18.48
C GLN A 128 10.83 -7.69 -19.06
N GLY A 129 11.91 -7.71 -18.25
CA GLY A 129 13.24 -7.28 -18.66
C GLY A 129 13.49 -5.77 -18.59
N SER A 130 12.47 -4.93 -18.37
CA SER A 130 12.60 -3.48 -18.27
C SER A 130 13.40 -3.02 -17.05
N PHE A 131 13.51 -3.84 -16.01
CA PHE A 131 14.42 -3.65 -14.88
C PHE A 131 15.86 -3.42 -15.36
N PHE A 132 16.31 -4.20 -16.35
CA PHE A 132 17.67 -4.16 -16.89
C PHE A 132 17.92 -2.99 -17.86
N GLU A 133 16.89 -2.19 -18.14
CA GLU A 133 16.95 -0.94 -18.91
C GLU A 133 16.79 0.31 -18.04
N ASN A 134 16.73 0.13 -16.69
CA ASN A 134 16.51 1.23 -15.75
C ASN A 134 17.69 2.20 -15.74
N ALA A 135 17.44 3.45 -16.14
CA ALA A 135 18.47 4.47 -16.30
C ALA A 135 19.17 4.88 -14.99
N ALA A 136 18.48 4.82 -13.84
CA ALA A 136 19.10 5.14 -12.55
C ALA A 136 20.05 4.03 -12.12
N LEU A 137 19.67 2.75 -12.30
CA LEU A 137 20.55 1.60 -12.07
C LEU A 137 21.73 1.63 -13.04
N ASP A 138 21.50 1.84 -14.34
CA ASP A 138 22.58 1.96 -15.34
C ASP A 138 23.58 3.05 -14.95
N SER A 139 23.09 4.22 -14.53
CA SER A 139 23.95 5.32 -14.04
C SER A 139 24.74 4.96 -12.79
N THR A 140 24.14 4.17 -11.87
CA THR A 140 24.80 3.74 -10.63
C THR A 140 25.96 2.79 -10.92
N PHE A 141 25.70 1.77 -11.73
CA PHE A 141 26.73 0.79 -12.10
C PHE A 141 27.77 1.37 -13.08
N GLY A 142 27.35 2.25 -13.97
CA GLY A 142 28.24 2.90 -14.96
C GLY A 142 29.16 3.97 -14.35
N SER A 143 28.87 4.46 -13.14
CA SER A 143 29.71 5.49 -12.50
C SER A 143 31.14 5.01 -12.25
N VAL A 144 31.33 3.71 -11.96
CA VAL A 144 32.68 3.14 -11.73
C VAL A 144 33.60 3.29 -12.94
N GLU A 145 33.08 3.37 -14.16
CA GLU A 145 33.86 3.60 -15.38
C GLU A 145 34.53 4.97 -15.36
N SER A 146 33.85 5.97 -14.81
CA SER A 146 34.33 7.36 -14.76
C SER A 146 35.10 7.72 -13.50
N THR A 147 34.70 7.16 -12.35
CA THR A 147 35.31 7.48 -11.05
C THR A 147 36.45 6.52 -10.70
N GLY A 148 36.45 5.31 -11.23
CA GLY A 148 37.33 4.22 -10.79
C GLY A 148 36.96 3.70 -9.39
N GLY A 149 35.81 4.09 -8.85
CA GLY A 149 35.28 3.70 -7.55
C GLY A 149 34.70 2.28 -7.52
N THR A 150 34.04 1.95 -6.43
CA THR A 150 33.35 0.67 -6.18
C THR A 150 31.85 0.88 -6.14
N VAL A 151 31.07 -0.08 -6.61
CA VAL A 151 29.62 -0.14 -6.37
C VAL A 151 29.37 -0.93 -5.10
N HIS A 152 28.70 -0.32 -4.15
CA HIS A 152 28.26 -0.92 -2.91
C HIS A 152 26.77 -1.24 -2.97
N LEU A 153 26.43 -2.50 -2.86
CA LEU A 153 25.04 -2.97 -2.73
C LEU A 153 24.73 -3.12 -1.24
N LEU A 154 23.78 -2.35 -0.74
CA LEU A 154 23.38 -2.32 0.66
C LEU A 154 21.90 -2.66 0.75
N GLY A 155 21.49 -3.57 1.61
CA GLY A 155 20.07 -3.87 1.75
C GLY A 155 19.76 -5.07 2.63
N LEU A 156 18.48 -5.20 2.97
CA LEU A 156 17.94 -6.33 3.71
C LEU A 156 17.95 -7.58 2.84
N ILE A 157 18.56 -8.65 3.32
CA ILE A 157 18.68 -9.93 2.62
C ILE A 157 17.64 -10.89 3.22
N SER A 158 16.46 -10.88 2.63
CA SER A 158 15.27 -11.54 3.18
C SER A 158 14.26 -11.81 2.08
N ASP A 159 13.46 -12.84 2.22
CA ASP A 159 12.28 -13.14 1.41
C ASP A 159 10.96 -12.83 2.15
N GLY A 160 11.05 -12.07 3.24
CA GLY A 160 9.89 -11.63 4.02
C GLY A 160 8.97 -10.63 3.28
N GLN A 161 9.40 -10.09 2.15
CA GLN A 161 8.61 -9.27 1.20
C GLN A 161 7.97 -8.01 1.82
N VAL A 162 8.47 -7.54 2.97
CA VAL A 162 8.00 -6.31 3.64
C VAL A 162 8.87 -5.10 3.30
N HIS A 163 10.18 -5.25 3.29
CA HIS A 163 11.14 -4.17 3.01
C HIS A 163 12.03 -4.45 1.81
N SER A 164 12.28 -5.71 1.52
CA SER A 164 13.07 -6.20 0.40
C SER A 164 12.56 -7.55 -0.07
N ASP A 165 13.07 -7.99 -1.19
CA ASP A 165 12.84 -9.31 -1.75
C ASP A 165 14.15 -9.88 -2.26
N LEU A 166 14.45 -11.14 -1.96
CA LEU A 166 15.72 -11.74 -2.31
C LEU A 166 15.88 -11.88 -3.83
N ASP A 167 14.80 -12.11 -4.57
CA ASP A 167 14.84 -12.18 -6.03
C ASP A 167 15.16 -10.83 -6.67
N HIS A 168 14.74 -9.71 -6.04
CA HIS A 168 15.16 -8.37 -6.46
C HIS A 168 16.66 -8.17 -6.24
N VAL A 169 17.21 -8.67 -5.12
CA VAL A 169 18.65 -8.62 -4.87
C VAL A 169 19.42 -9.42 -5.92
N MET A 170 18.92 -10.62 -6.29
CA MET A 170 19.53 -11.43 -7.35
C MET A 170 19.48 -10.72 -8.71
N ALA A 171 18.38 -10.04 -9.03
CA ALA A 171 18.25 -9.25 -10.26
C ALA A 171 19.24 -8.06 -10.27
N VAL A 172 19.50 -7.42 -9.12
CA VAL A 172 20.53 -6.36 -9.00
C VAL A 172 21.93 -6.90 -9.29
N ILE A 173 22.28 -8.08 -8.77
CA ILE A 173 23.57 -8.74 -9.06
C ILE A 173 23.68 -9.09 -10.55
N GLU A 174 22.62 -9.62 -11.13
CA GLU A 174 22.55 -9.90 -12.58
C GLU A 174 22.70 -8.61 -13.41
N PHE A 175 22.10 -7.49 -12.96
CA PHE A 175 22.28 -6.18 -13.59
C PHE A 175 23.75 -5.76 -13.59
N ALA A 176 24.44 -5.88 -12.44
CA ALA A 176 25.87 -5.58 -12.32
C ALA A 176 26.71 -6.42 -13.31
N ARG A 177 26.42 -7.70 -13.43
CA ARG A 177 27.07 -8.60 -14.38
C ARG A 177 26.82 -8.17 -15.82
N ARG A 178 25.56 -7.93 -16.21
CA ARG A 178 25.19 -7.49 -17.58
C ARG A 178 25.87 -6.20 -17.95
N ARG A 179 26.00 -5.27 -16.99
CA ARG A 179 26.67 -3.98 -17.16
C ARG A 179 28.20 -4.10 -17.22
N GLY A 180 28.74 -5.28 -16.91
CA GLY A 180 30.17 -5.54 -16.96
C GLY A 180 30.95 -4.94 -15.77
N VAL A 181 30.33 -4.77 -14.61
CA VAL A 181 31.03 -4.30 -13.40
C VAL A 181 32.17 -5.26 -13.05
N PRO A 182 33.44 -4.80 -12.93
CA PRO A 182 34.55 -5.67 -12.58
C PRO A 182 34.37 -6.35 -11.22
N ALA A 183 34.86 -7.57 -11.08
CA ALA A 183 34.69 -8.36 -9.86
C ALA A 183 35.27 -7.71 -8.59
N ASP A 184 36.32 -6.95 -8.73
CA ASP A 184 36.97 -6.18 -7.66
C ASP A 184 36.36 -4.80 -7.41
N ARG A 185 35.25 -4.48 -8.12
CA ARG A 185 34.53 -3.20 -8.03
C ARG A 185 33.08 -3.34 -7.58
N LEU A 186 32.73 -4.49 -7.01
CA LEU A 186 31.42 -4.73 -6.40
C LEU A 186 31.62 -5.22 -4.96
N ALA A 187 30.98 -4.56 -4.01
CA ALA A 187 30.95 -4.95 -2.60
C ALA A 187 29.50 -5.03 -2.11
N VAL A 188 29.15 -6.12 -1.41
CA VAL A 188 27.78 -6.32 -0.90
C VAL A 188 27.79 -6.25 0.63
N HIS A 189 26.91 -5.42 1.19
CA HIS A 189 26.70 -5.23 2.62
C HIS A 189 25.34 -5.79 3.00
N ALA A 190 25.32 -6.98 3.60
CA ALA A 190 24.11 -7.71 3.93
C ALA A 190 23.52 -7.21 5.26
N ILE A 191 22.25 -6.80 5.23
CA ILE A 191 21.45 -6.56 6.43
C ILE A 191 20.58 -7.80 6.65
N THR A 192 20.59 -8.37 7.86
CA THR A 192 19.79 -9.54 8.23
C THR A 192 18.47 -9.13 8.87
N ASP A 193 17.41 -9.95 8.69
CA ASP A 193 16.02 -9.63 9.06
C ASP A 193 15.66 -10.13 10.47
N GLY A 194 15.15 -11.34 10.60
CA GLY A 194 14.73 -11.95 11.87
C GLY A 194 13.49 -11.34 12.52
N ARG A 195 12.79 -10.45 11.81
CA ARG A 195 11.56 -9.80 12.27
C ARG A 195 10.38 -10.07 11.33
N ASP A 196 10.61 -9.93 10.02
CA ASP A 196 9.61 -10.25 9.00
C ASP A 196 9.82 -11.69 8.48
N THR A 197 10.82 -12.38 9.01
CA THR A 197 11.17 -13.79 8.77
C THR A 197 11.52 -14.48 10.09
N PRO A 198 11.60 -15.83 10.14
CA PRO A 198 12.01 -16.53 11.35
C PRO A 198 13.36 -16.02 11.89
N PRO A 199 13.53 -15.95 13.23
CA PRO A 199 14.63 -15.23 13.88
C PRO A 199 16.06 -15.68 13.52
N THR A 200 16.24 -16.84 12.92
CA THR A 200 17.55 -17.38 12.55
C THR A 200 17.63 -17.87 11.10
N ALA A 201 16.70 -17.43 10.23
CA ALA A 201 16.66 -17.79 8.82
C ALA A 201 17.72 -17.06 7.98
N GLY A 202 18.26 -15.94 8.47
CA GLY A 202 19.22 -15.09 7.77
C GLY A 202 20.47 -15.81 7.29
N ARG A 203 20.94 -16.82 8.04
CA ARG A 203 22.07 -17.67 7.60
C ARG A 203 21.80 -18.34 6.25
N GLY A 204 20.58 -18.83 6.03
CA GLY A 204 20.16 -19.43 4.76
C GLY A 204 20.06 -18.39 3.64
N TYR A 205 19.52 -17.21 3.91
CA TYR A 205 19.41 -16.14 2.92
C TYR A 205 20.76 -15.58 2.50
N VAL A 206 21.68 -15.35 3.44
CA VAL A 206 23.05 -14.93 3.13
C VAL A 206 23.82 -15.99 2.34
N ALA A 207 23.66 -17.27 2.66
CA ALA A 207 24.26 -18.35 1.88
C ALA A 207 23.76 -18.38 0.42
N ARG A 208 22.45 -18.19 0.19
CA ARG A 208 21.88 -18.05 -1.17
C ARG A 208 22.46 -16.84 -1.91
N LEU A 209 22.60 -15.70 -1.24
CA LEU A 209 23.23 -14.49 -1.79
C LEU A 209 24.68 -14.76 -2.18
N GLU A 210 25.50 -15.37 -1.32
CA GLU A 210 26.90 -15.67 -1.59
C GLU A 210 27.07 -16.70 -2.73
N GLN A 211 26.15 -17.66 -2.84
CA GLN A 211 26.10 -18.56 -3.98
C GLN A 211 25.88 -17.79 -5.28
N ALA A 212 24.88 -16.88 -5.32
CA ALA A 212 24.61 -16.08 -6.51
C ALA A 212 25.78 -15.16 -6.88
N LEU A 213 26.44 -14.54 -5.91
CA LEU A 213 27.66 -13.74 -6.13
C LEU A 213 28.76 -14.58 -6.75
N SER A 214 29.01 -15.77 -6.20
CA SER A 214 30.03 -16.71 -6.70
C SER A 214 29.75 -17.17 -8.14
N GLU A 215 28.49 -17.49 -8.45
CA GLU A 215 28.06 -17.89 -9.80
C GLU A 215 28.28 -16.79 -10.85
N GLN A 216 28.20 -15.52 -10.42
CA GLN A 216 28.47 -14.34 -11.25
C GLN A 216 29.93 -13.88 -11.20
N GLY A 217 30.79 -14.57 -10.43
CA GLY A 217 32.23 -14.29 -10.32
C GLY A 217 32.58 -13.14 -9.38
N TYR A 218 31.66 -12.74 -8.50
CA TYR A 218 31.89 -11.71 -7.48
C TYR A 218 32.39 -12.30 -6.15
N ALA A 219 32.96 -11.43 -5.31
CA ALA A 219 33.39 -11.78 -3.96
C ALA A 219 32.17 -12.03 -3.02
N PRO A 220 32.37 -12.79 -1.93
CA PRO A 220 31.38 -12.90 -0.85
C PRO A 220 31.01 -11.52 -0.26
N VAL A 221 30.01 -11.48 0.62
CA VAL A 221 29.58 -10.24 1.27
C VAL A 221 30.73 -9.58 2.03
N ALA A 222 30.78 -8.24 1.99
CA ALA A 222 31.82 -7.42 2.59
C ALA A 222 31.53 -7.06 4.07
N SER A 223 30.26 -7.15 4.47
CA SER A 223 29.83 -6.97 5.86
C SER A 223 28.46 -7.60 6.10
N VAL A 224 28.21 -7.95 7.35
CA VAL A 224 26.90 -8.43 7.82
C VAL A 224 26.49 -7.59 9.05
N MET A 225 25.21 -7.23 9.14
CA MET A 225 24.64 -6.50 10.27
C MET A 225 23.14 -6.74 10.36
N GLY A 226 22.58 -6.80 11.56
CA GLY A 226 21.15 -6.90 11.78
C GLY A 226 20.40 -5.59 11.50
N ARG A 227 19.15 -5.70 11.10
CA ARG A 227 18.29 -4.56 10.80
C ARG A 227 18.08 -3.60 11.99
N TYR A 228 18.23 -4.07 13.22
CA TYR A 228 18.18 -3.26 14.42
C TYR A 228 19.17 -2.09 14.40
N TRP A 229 20.33 -2.28 13.76
CA TRP A 229 21.40 -1.29 13.64
C TRP A 229 21.27 -0.42 12.38
N ALA A 230 20.98 -1.04 11.24
CA ALA A 230 21.02 -0.36 9.93
C ALA A 230 19.66 0.20 9.48
N MET A 231 18.57 -0.21 10.14
CA MET A 231 17.21 0.09 9.71
C MET A 231 16.34 0.63 10.86
N ASP A 232 16.91 1.48 11.71
CA ASP A 232 16.15 2.25 12.70
C ASP A 232 15.23 3.26 12.00
N ARG A 233 14.13 3.64 12.66
CA ARG A 233 13.17 4.65 12.17
C ARG A 233 12.70 5.62 13.26
N ASP A 234 13.29 5.50 14.47
CA ASP A 234 12.91 6.25 15.66
C ASP A 234 13.97 7.29 16.05
N ASN A 235 14.92 7.59 15.12
CA ASN A 235 16.07 8.47 15.31
C ASN A 235 16.97 8.03 16.48
N ARG A 236 17.17 6.72 16.62
CA ARG A 236 18.14 6.11 17.51
C ARG A 236 19.51 6.09 16.81
N TRP A 237 20.10 7.27 16.74
CA TRP A 237 21.35 7.48 16.01
C TRP A 237 22.52 6.65 16.55
N ASP A 238 22.49 6.27 17.82
CA ASP A 238 23.43 5.31 18.43
C ASP A 238 23.47 3.95 17.70
N ARG A 239 22.34 3.52 17.12
CA ARG A 239 22.25 2.29 16.32
C ARG A 239 22.82 2.52 14.93
N ILE A 240 22.36 3.56 14.25
CA ILE A 240 22.80 3.93 12.89
C ILE A 240 24.32 4.18 12.87
N GLU A 241 24.89 4.80 13.90
CA GLU A 241 26.32 5.04 14.04
C GLU A 241 27.14 3.74 14.02
N ARG A 242 26.66 2.66 14.67
CA ARG A 242 27.34 1.34 14.62
C ARG A 242 27.36 0.77 13.21
N ALA A 243 26.23 0.84 12.48
CA ALA A 243 26.13 0.43 11.08
C ALA A 243 27.03 1.31 10.18
N TRP A 244 26.99 2.62 10.37
CA TRP A 244 27.84 3.59 9.68
C TRP A 244 29.32 3.24 9.81
N HIS A 245 29.84 3.08 11.04
CA HIS A 245 31.25 2.74 11.27
C HIS A 245 31.64 1.45 10.55
N CYS A 246 30.80 0.43 10.54
CA CYS A 246 31.08 -0.80 9.80
C CYS A 246 31.20 -0.56 8.30
N LEU A 247 30.45 0.38 7.73
CA LEU A 247 30.39 0.65 6.29
C LEU A 247 31.54 1.54 5.81
N VAL A 248 31.97 2.55 6.61
CA VAL A 248 32.91 3.58 6.14
C VAL A 248 34.27 3.57 6.85
N THR A 249 34.36 3.01 8.06
CA THR A 249 35.61 3.04 8.82
C THR A 249 36.44 1.79 8.50
N PRO A 250 37.75 1.94 8.20
CA PRO A 250 38.65 0.80 8.04
C PRO A 250 38.64 -0.08 9.30
N PRO A 251 38.33 -1.38 9.18
CA PRO A 251 38.21 -2.24 10.35
C PRO A 251 39.55 -2.58 10.99
N ASP A 252 39.55 -2.75 12.32
CA ASP A 252 40.67 -3.27 13.10
C ASP A 252 40.64 -4.81 13.19
N LYS A 253 39.45 -5.38 13.02
CA LYS A 253 39.17 -6.82 13.08
C LYS A 253 38.31 -7.23 11.90
N VAL A 254 38.45 -8.45 11.48
CA VAL A 254 37.70 -9.04 10.40
C VAL A 254 37.25 -10.46 10.79
N ILE A 255 36.08 -10.87 10.36
CA ILE A 255 35.58 -12.24 10.43
C ILE A 255 35.71 -12.85 9.05
N SER A 256 36.11 -14.13 8.97
CA SER A 256 36.49 -14.77 7.72
C SER A 256 35.31 -15.01 6.78
N SER A 257 34.10 -15.18 7.31
CA SER A 257 32.88 -15.43 6.54
C SER A 257 31.63 -14.92 7.26
N ALA A 258 30.59 -14.68 6.48
CA ALA A 258 29.27 -14.34 7.02
C ALA A 258 28.69 -15.47 7.87
N ASP A 259 28.90 -16.73 7.44
CA ASP A 259 28.46 -17.91 8.19
C ASP A 259 29.06 -17.97 9.60
N GLU A 260 30.37 -17.69 9.72
CA GLU A 260 31.05 -17.59 11.01
C GLU A 260 30.48 -16.44 11.87
N ALA A 261 30.21 -15.28 11.27
CA ALA A 261 29.67 -14.11 11.98
C ALA A 261 28.30 -14.40 12.57
N LEU A 262 27.39 -14.97 11.76
CA LEU A 262 26.04 -15.33 12.17
C LEU A 262 26.06 -16.46 13.21
N GLY A 263 26.85 -17.52 12.98
CA GLY A 263 27.01 -18.62 13.91
C GLY A 263 27.53 -18.17 15.28
N ASN A 264 28.51 -17.28 15.32
CA ASN A 264 29.05 -16.72 16.54
C ASN A 264 28.01 -15.90 17.31
N HIS A 265 27.22 -15.07 16.60
CA HIS A 265 26.17 -14.28 17.22
C HIS A 265 25.05 -15.19 17.80
N TYR A 266 24.60 -16.21 17.09
CA TYR A 266 23.59 -17.13 17.59
C TYR A 266 24.04 -17.89 18.85
N ALA A 267 25.33 -18.28 18.89
CA ALA A 267 25.90 -18.95 20.05
C ALA A 267 26.17 -18.03 21.23
N HIS A 268 26.53 -16.78 20.97
CA HIS A 268 27.00 -15.80 21.96
C HIS A 268 26.46 -14.40 21.64
N PRO A 269 25.13 -14.14 21.80
CA PRO A 269 24.59 -12.79 21.63
C PRO A 269 25.15 -11.83 22.70
N GLU A 270 25.28 -10.53 22.36
CA GLU A 270 25.76 -9.50 23.32
C GLU A 270 24.92 -9.48 24.62
N GLU A 271 23.60 -9.70 24.49
CA GLU A 271 22.65 -9.83 25.57
C GLU A 271 21.67 -10.97 25.21
N PRO A 272 21.16 -11.75 26.17
CA PRO A 272 20.19 -12.82 25.88
C PRO A 272 18.93 -12.34 25.15
N SER A 273 18.52 -11.10 25.37
CA SER A 273 17.39 -10.45 24.68
C SER A 273 17.68 -10.02 23.25
N LEU A 274 18.95 -9.97 22.85
CA LEU A 274 19.40 -9.58 21.51
C LEU A 274 19.80 -10.82 20.69
N HIS A 275 18.98 -11.85 20.74
CA HIS A 275 19.19 -13.09 20.01
C HIS A 275 18.55 -13.01 18.60
N GLY A 276 19.22 -13.63 17.62
CA GLY A 276 18.68 -13.77 16.26
C GLY A 276 19.17 -12.71 15.27
N ASP A 277 18.72 -12.86 14.05
CA ASP A 277 19.16 -12.10 12.87
C ASP A 277 19.00 -10.59 13.02
N GLU A 278 17.92 -10.15 13.67
CA GLU A 278 17.61 -8.72 13.85
C GLU A 278 18.75 -7.98 14.56
N PHE A 279 19.47 -8.66 15.44
CA PHE A 279 20.42 -8.04 16.36
C PHE A 279 21.88 -8.33 16.06
N VAL A 280 22.20 -8.99 14.95
CA VAL A 280 23.58 -9.27 14.52
C VAL A 280 24.42 -7.99 14.56
N PRO A 281 25.48 -7.91 15.36
CA PRO A 281 26.32 -6.71 15.41
C PRO A 281 26.95 -6.42 14.05
N PRO A 282 27.08 -5.13 13.65
CA PRO A 282 27.78 -4.79 12.40
C PRO A 282 29.23 -5.27 12.40
N VAL A 283 29.57 -6.15 11.48
CA VAL A 283 30.91 -6.74 11.35
C VAL A 283 31.40 -6.74 9.91
N ALA A 284 32.69 -6.46 9.74
CA ALA A 284 33.39 -6.55 8.47
C ALA A 284 33.74 -8.01 8.16
N ILE A 285 33.51 -8.44 6.93
CA ILE A 285 33.82 -9.76 6.42
C ILE A 285 34.98 -9.65 5.41
N GLY A 286 35.90 -10.61 5.42
CA GLY A 286 36.98 -10.68 4.45
C GLY A 286 38.03 -11.72 4.80
N ALA A 287 38.80 -12.17 3.82
CA ALA A 287 39.88 -13.13 4.01
C ALA A 287 40.99 -12.56 4.91
N ASP A 288 41.18 -11.24 4.87
CA ASP A 288 42.12 -10.49 5.68
C ASP A 288 41.71 -9.02 5.86
N LEU A 289 42.44 -8.27 6.69
CA LEU A 289 42.16 -6.86 6.96
C LEU A 289 42.29 -5.96 5.73
N GLU A 290 43.18 -6.28 4.80
CA GLU A 290 43.39 -5.48 3.59
C GLU A 290 42.18 -5.61 2.66
N THR A 291 41.68 -6.81 2.44
CA THR A 291 40.46 -7.07 1.68
C THR A 291 39.24 -6.38 2.30
N ALA A 292 39.07 -6.49 3.62
CA ALA A 292 37.99 -5.86 4.32
C ALA A 292 38.07 -4.32 4.27
N ARG A 293 39.27 -3.72 4.29
CA ARG A 293 39.45 -2.27 4.17
C ARG A 293 39.11 -1.74 2.79
N ARG A 294 39.45 -2.49 1.73
CA ARG A 294 39.11 -2.12 0.32
C ARG A 294 37.63 -2.10 0.03
N SER A 295 36.84 -2.87 0.77
CA SER A 295 35.39 -2.95 0.61
C SER A 295 34.61 -1.97 1.51
N ARG A 296 35.27 -0.93 2.05
CA ARG A 296 34.58 0.18 2.75
C ARG A 296 34.16 1.24 1.74
N ILE A 297 33.04 1.90 2.03
CA ILE A 297 32.52 2.99 1.21
C ILE A 297 33.44 4.20 1.37
N THR A 298 33.98 4.70 0.26
CA THR A 298 34.91 5.81 0.19
C THR A 298 34.48 6.86 -0.85
N ASP A 299 35.26 7.94 -0.96
CA ASP A 299 35.00 9.04 -1.89
C ASP A 299 34.85 8.57 -3.34
N GLY A 300 33.81 9.04 -4.02
CA GLY A 300 33.56 8.76 -5.43
C GLY A 300 32.94 7.38 -5.71
N ASP A 301 32.65 6.59 -4.67
CA ASP A 301 31.95 5.31 -4.81
C ASP A 301 30.46 5.49 -5.14
N SER A 302 29.82 4.40 -5.55
CA SER A 302 28.40 4.33 -5.76
C SER A 302 27.75 3.43 -4.72
N VAL A 303 26.60 3.84 -4.20
CA VAL A 303 25.81 3.05 -3.25
C VAL A 303 24.42 2.82 -3.85
N LEU A 304 24.00 1.57 -3.94
CA LEU A 304 22.61 1.19 -4.20
C LEU A 304 22.01 0.60 -2.93
N PHE A 305 21.02 1.28 -2.35
CA PHE A 305 20.24 0.73 -1.25
C PHE A 305 19.04 -0.04 -1.84
N MET A 306 19.00 -1.36 -1.62
CA MET A 306 18.12 -2.29 -2.36
C MET A 306 16.73 -2.46 -1.75
N ASN A 307 16.43 -1.80 -0.64
CA ASN A 307 15.10 -1.88 -0.03
C ASN A 307 14.06 -1.13 -0.87
N PHE A 308 12.88 -1.72 -1.06
CA PHE A 308 11.79 -1.05 -1.79
C PHE A 308 10.82 -0.27 -0.86
N ARG A 309 10.84 -0.47 0.46
CA ARG A 309 10.07 0.29 1.42
C ARG A 309 10.95 1.33 2.13
N GLY A 310 10.52 2.60 2.10
CA GLY A 310 11.37 3.73 2.44
C GLY A 310 11.43 4.14 3.92
N ASP A 311 10.57 3.62 4.80
CA ASP A 311 10.47 4.08 6.19
C ASP A 311 11.75 3.80 7.02
N ARG A 312 12.41 2.67 6.82
CA ARG A 312 13.60 2.25 7.57
C ARG A 312 14.95 2.59 6.92
N PRO A 313 15.16 2.54 5.60
CA PRO A 313 16.45 2.94 5.01
C PRO A 313 16.75 4.43 5.11
N ARG A 314 15.74 5.23 5.46
CA ARG A 314 15.78 6.70 5.49
C ARG A 314 16.89 7.27 6.35
N GLU A 315 17.08 6.77 7.57
CA GLU A 315 18.05 7.34 8.52
C GLU A 315 19.49 7.09 8.09
N LEU A 316 19.81 5.86 7.71
CA LEU A 316 21.15 5.54 7.20
C LEU A 316 21.44 6.28 5.88
N THR A 317 20.45 6.42 4.99
CA THR A 317 20.57 7.23 3.78
C THR A 317 20.87 8.69 4.12
N LYS A 318 20.16 9.30 5.08
CA LYS A 318 20.44 10.68 5.56
C LYS A 318 21.87 10.84 6.04
N ALA A 319 22.40 9.85 6.74
CA ALA A 319 23.79 9.89 7.21
C ALA A 319 24.78 9.96 6.03
N PHE A 320 24.52 9.31 4.91
CA PHE A 320 25.37 9.39 3.72
C PHE A 320 25.21 10.70 2.94
N VAL A 321 23.97 11.14 2.70
CA VAL A 321 23.71 12.11 1.63
C VAL A 321 23.52 13.56 2.11
N LEU A 322 23.09 13.78 3.36
CA LEU A 322 22.87 15.14 3.86
C LEU A 322 24.19 15.88 4.06
N ASP A 323 24.24 17.14 3.60
CA ASP A 323 25.32 18.05 3.96
C ASP A 323 25.33 18.37 5.47
N GLU A 324 26.39 19.00 5.96
CA GLU A 324 26.53 19.29 7.40
C GLU A 324 25.42 20.22 7.93
N GLN A 325 24.92 21.14 7.09
CA GLN A 325 23.86 22.06 7.50
C GLN A 325 22.53 21.33 7.67
N ALA A 326 22.19 20.42 6.77
CA ALA A 326 20.98 19.60 6.86
C ALA A 326 21.10 18.53 7.94
N TRP A 327 22.29 17.91 8.06
CA TRP A 327 22.57 16.91 9.08
C TRP A 327 22.46 17.48 10.51
N SER A 328 22.94 18.70 10.75
CA SER A 328 22.81 19.35 12.08
C SER A 328 21.36 19.58 12.53
N LYS A 329 20.39 19.42 11.63
CA LYS A 329 18.95 19.64 11.89
C LYS A 329 18.15 18.34 12.01
N VAL A 330 18.79 17.16 11.88
CA VAL A 330 18.07 15.90 12.05
C VAL A 330 17.54 15.78 13.48
N PRO A 331 16.38 15.15 13.67
CA PRO A 331 15.82 14.94 15.01
C PRO A 331 16.83 14.29 15.95
N ARG A 332 16.89 14.70 17.20
CA ARG A 332 17.84 14.22 18.23
C ARG A 332 19.33 14.42 17.92
N GLY A 333 19.69 15.21 16.91
CA GLY A 333 21.03 15.75 16.69
C GLY A 333 22.02 14.87 15.92
N GLY A 334 21.64 13.65 15.52
CA GLY A 334 22.55 12.78 14.75
C GLY A 334 23.75 12.26 15.57
N PHE A 335 24.83 11.91 14.85
CA PHE A 335 26.13 11.49 15.39
C PHE A 335 27.28 12.13 14.61
N ASP A 336 28.53 12.00 15.09
CA ASP A 336 29.72 12.49 14.38
C ASP A 336 30.06 11.55 13.21
N ARG A 337 29.87 12.04 11.99
CA ARG A 337 30.08 11.26 10.76
C ARG A 337 31.54 11.18 10.37
N VAL A 338 32.38 10.61 11.26
CA VAL A 338 33.79 10.38 10.98
C VAL A 338 33.96 9.59 9.68
N ASN A 339 34.94 9.99 8.85
CA ASN A 339 35.19 9.41 7.52
C ASN A 339 33.98 9.49 6.54
N ARG A 340 33.18 10.53 6.64
CA ARG A 340 32.06 10.71 5.71
C ARG A 340 32.58 10.76 4.27
N PRO A 341 32.12 9.80 3.40
CA PRO A 341 32.53 9.80 2.00
C PRO A 341 31.95 11.01 1.26
N GLU A 342 32.75 11.58 0.36
CA GLU A 342 32.36 12.69 -0.51
C GLU A 342 32.09 12.19 -1.95
N ASN A 343 31.31 12.96 -2.70
CA ASN A 343 30.99 12.69 -4.10
C ASN A 343 30.40 11.29 -4.37
N LEU A 344 29.60 10.77 -3.43
CA LEU A 344 28.91 9.51 -3.59
C LEU A 344 27.82 9.59 -4.67
N HIS A 345 27.72 8.56 -5.48
CA HIS A 345 26.54 8.30 -6.30
C HIS A 345 25.56 7.43 -5.50
N PHE A 346 24.63 8.05 -4.79
CA PHE A 346 23.69 7.33 -3.96
C PHE A 346 22.35 7.12 -4.69
N THR A 347 21.92 5.87 -4.77
CA THR A 347 20.65 5.46 -5.40
C THR A 347 19.85 4.63 -4.42
N GLY A 348 18.57 4.99 -4.24
CA GLY A 348 17.59 4.15 -3.57
C GLY A 348 16.81 3.33 -4.60
N LEU A 349 16.48 2.10 -4.28
CA LEU A 349 15.62 1.30 -5.17
C LEU A 349 14.27 1.97 -5.37
N THR A 350 13.73 2.59 -4.32
CA THR A 350 12.55 3.44 -4.35
C THR A 350 12.83 4.79 -3.68
N ARG A 351 11.85 5.69 -3.67
CA ARG A 351 11.95 6.98 -2.98
C ARG A 351 11.73 6.81 -1.47
N TYR A 352 12.76 7.11 -0.68
CA TYR A 352 12.72 6.94 0.78
C TYR A 352 12.13 8.15 1.53
N GLU A 353 12.38 9.36 1.03
CA GLU A 353 11.82 10.61 1.55
C GLU A 353 11.91 11.69 0.48
N GLU A 354 10.91 12.57 0.40
CA GLU A 354 10.94 13.71 -0.50
C GLU A 354 12.08 14.67 -0.14
N GLY A 355 12.77 15.15 -1.16
CA GLY A 355 13.87 16.11 -1.01
C GLY A 355 15.22 15.51 -0.63
N LEU A 356 15.34 14.20 -0.41
CA LEU A 356 16.66 13.58 -0.26
C LEU A 356 17.44 13.65 -1.59
N PRO A 357 18.72 14.07 -1.57
CA PRO A 357 19.54 14.20 -2.77
C PRO A 357 20.08 12.84 -3.25
N ILE A 358 19.17 11.93 -3.62
CA ILE A 358 19.48 10.60 -4.13
C ILE A 358 18.86 10.40 -5.51
N LYS A 359 19.43 9.49 -6.30
CA LYS A 359 18.74 8.93 -7.45
C LYS A 359 17.74 7.87 -6.99
N VAL A 360 16.67 7.69 -7.75
CA VAL A 360 15.62 6.72 -7.45
C VAL A 360 15.43 5.83 -8.66
N ALA A 361 15.54 4.51 -8.45
CA ALA A 361 15.37 3.55 -9.54
C ALA A 361 13.89 3.38 -9.93
N PHE A 362 13.02 3.24 -8.94
CA PHE A 362 11.58 3.13 -9.13
C PHE A 362 10.89 4.29 -8.42
N GLU A 363 10.58 5.33 -9.17
CA GLU A 363 9.80 6.45 -8.67
C GLU A 363 8.36 6.03 -8.35
N LYS A 364 7.74 6.72 -7.39
CA LYS A 364 6.31 6.53 -7.16
C LYS A 364 5.56 6.80 -8.46
N PRO A 365 4.59 5.94 -8.83
CA PRO A 365 3.80 6.17 -10.02
C PRO A 365 3.06 7.49 -9.93
N GLU A 366 2.80 8.09 -11.08
CA GLU A 366 1.88 9.22 -11.15
C GLU A 366 0.50 8.81 -10.63
N LYS A 367 -0.24 9.76 -10.10
CA LYS A 367 -1.60 9.52 -9.61
C LYS A 367 -2.46 8.92 -10.72
N MET A 368 -3.12 7.84 -10.42
CA MET A 368 -3.97 7.15 -11.39
C MET A 368 -5.10 8.05 -11.86
N PRO A 369 -5.25 8.26 -13.18
CA PRO A 369 -6.37 9.00 -13.72
C PRO A 369 -7.64 8.15 -13.73
N MET A 370 -8.79 8.82 -13.80
CA MET A 370 -10.10 8.19 -14.01
C MET A 370 -10.43 7.09 -13.01
N ILE A 371 -10.04 7.27 -11.74
CA ILE A 371 -10.49 6.43 -10.65
C ILE A 371 -11.96 6.74 -10.30
N LEU A 372 -12.62 5.91 -9.49
CA LEU A 372 -14.07 6.03 -9.24
C LEU A 372 -14.45 7.44 -8.78
N GLY A 373 -13.77 8.00 -7.76
CA GLY A 373 -14.09 9.34 -7.25
C GLY A 373 -13.98 10.44 -8.29
N GLU A 374 -12.96 10.39 -9.16
CA GLU A 374 -12.81 11.34 -10.26
C GLU A 374 -13.89 11.15 -11.34
N THR A 375 -14.22 9.91 -11.67
CA THR A 375 -15.23 9.58 -12.68
C THR A 375 -16.62 10.07 -12.26
N ILE A 376 -16.99 9.86 -11.00
CA ILE A 376 -18.25 10.37 -10.40
C ILE A 376 -18.29 11.91 -10.41
N ALA A 377 -17.19 12.57 -10.04
CA ALA A 377 -17.09 14.03 -10.07
C ALA A 377 -17.23 14.58 -11.50
N ARG A 378 -16.57 13.96 -12.50
CA ARG A 378 -16.66 14.34 -13.92
C ARG A 378 -18.06 14.12 -14.50
N ALA A 379 -18.80 13.11 -14.01
CA ALA A 379 -20.20 12.90 -14.36
C ALA A 379 -21.14 13.95 -13.71
N GLY A 380 -20.60 14.88 -12.93
CA GLY A 380 -21.33 15.93 -12.21
C GLY A 380 -22.14 15.40 -11.02
N MET A 381 -21.86 14.17 -10.57
CA MET A 381 -22.55 13.49 -9.48
C MET A 381 -21.93 13.83 -8.12
N THR A 382 -22.72 13.63 -7.07
CA THR A 382 -22.32 13.83 -5.68
C THR A 382 -21.90 12.52 -5.04
N GLN A 383 -20.95 12.57 -4.09
CA GLN A 383 -20.48 11.37 -3.40
C GLN A 383 -20.17 11.62 -1.92
N LEU A 384 -20.39 10.62 -1.09
CA LEU A 384 -20.11 10.61 0.35
C LEU A 384 -19.08 9.52 0.69
N ARG A 385 -18.14 9.85 1.58
CA ARG A 385 -17.25 8.91 2.28
C ARG A 385 -17.58 8.95 3.77
N CYS A 386 -17.86 7.79 4.37
CA CYS A 386 -18.18 7.71 5.79
C CYS A 386 -17.44 6.53 6.44
N ALA A 387 -16.73 6.79 7.51
CA ALA A 387 -16.09 5.78 8.35
C ALA A 387 -15.73 6.37 9.72
N GLU A 388 -15.38 5.51 10.67
CA GLU A 388 -14.74 5.96 11.90
C GLU A 388 -13.23 6.19 11.70
N THR A 389 -12.56 6.88 12.66
CA THR A 389 -11.17 7.38 12.55
C THR A 389 -10.19 6.34 12.02
N GLU A 390 -10.25 5.09 12.50
CA GLU A 390 -9.33 4.01 12.10
C GLU A 390 -9.39 3.68 10.61
N LYS A 391 -10.56 3.80 10.00
CA LYS A 391 -10.80 3.44 8.59
C LYS A 391 -11.12 4.65 7.69
N PHE A 392 -11.13 5.85 8.23
CA PHE A 392 -11.37 7.06 7.45
C PHE A 392 -10.31 7.30 6.36
N PRO A 393 -9.00 7.11 6.61
CA PRO A 393 -8.00 7.18 5.55
C PRO A 393 -8.23 6.17 4.42
N HIS A 394 -8.79 5.00 4.75
CA HIS A 394 -9.03 3.94 3.78
C HIS A 394 -10.13 4.32 2.77
N VAL A 395 -11.27 4.85 3.23
CA VAL A 395 -12.34 5.32 2.34
C VAL A 395 -12.06 6.66 1.67
N THR A 396 -11.00 7.38 2.06
CA THR A 396 -10.63 8.70 1.51
C THR A 396 -9.29 8.69 0.81
N PHE A 397 -8.18 8.69 1.53
CA PHE A 397 -6.83 8.84 1.02
C PHE A 397 -6.40 7.67 0.12
N PHE A 398 -6.52 6.43 0.61
CA PHE A 398 -6.15 5.24 -0.16
C PHE A 398 -7.14 4.97 -1.30
N PHE A 399 -8.43 5.10 -1.05
CA PHE A 399 -9.48 4.97 -2.06
C PHE A 399 -9.31 5.95 -3.23
N ASN A 400 -8.82 7.15 -2.93
CA ASN A 400 -8.55 8.22 -3.89
C ASN A 400 -7.09 8.21 -4.40
N ASP A 401 -6.39 7.06 -4.32
CA ASP A 401 -5.01 6.92 -4.77
C ASP A 401 -4.08 7.96 -4.14
N TYR A 402 -4.02 7.96 -2.81
CA TYR A 402 -3.17 8.88 -2.01
C TYR A 402 -3.42 10.38 -2.26
N ARG A 403 -4.65 10.77 -2.66
CA ARG A 403 -5.06 12.16 -2.78
C ARG A 403 -5.64 12.67 -1.47
N GLU A 404 -4.99 13.68 -0.88
CA GLU A 404 -5.45 14.32 0.35
C GLU A 404 -6.77 15.11 0.14
N HIS A 405 -6.83 15.85 -0.96
CA HIS A 405 -7.99 16.69 -1.24
C HIS A 405 -9.15 15.89 -1.82
N PRO A 406 -10.38 16.16 -1.35
CA PRO A 406 -11.58 15.55 -1.91
C PRO A 406 -11.76 15.92 -3.38
N PHE A 407 -12.38 15.05 -4.17
CA PHE A 407 -12.86 15.39 -5.49
C PHE A 407 -14.01 16.40 -5.42
N GLU A 408 -14.31 17.06 -6.54
CA GLU A 408 -15.46 17.95 -6.61
C GLU A 408 -16.74 17.21 -6.18
N LYS A 409 -17.55 17.81 -5.31
CA LYS A 409 -18.78 17.24 -4.75
C LYS A 409 -18.58 15.96 -3.91
N GLU A 410 -17.37 15.69 -3.44
CA GLU A 410 -17.09 14.65 -2.46
C GLU A 410 -17.24 15.22 -1.05
N ARG A 411 -18.22 14.72 -0.32
CA ARG A 411 -18.44 14.98 1.12
C ARG A 411 -17.74 13.90 1.93
N ARG A 412 -17.18 14.28 3.07
CA ARG A 412 -16.51 13.35 4.00
C ARG A 412 -17.13 13.49 5.38
N VAL A 413 -17.49 12.36 6.00
CA VAL A 413 -18.00 12.26 7.36
C VAL A 413 -17.13 11.28 8.14
N MET A 414 -16.48 11.76 9.19
CA MET A 414 -15.65 10.96 10.08
C MET A 414 -16.30 10.91 11.45
N LEU A 415 -16.37 9.74 12.05
CA LEU A 415 -16.78 9.49 13.42
C LEU A 415 -15.54 9.15 14.23
N ASP A 416 -15.43 9.68 15.45
CA ASP A 416 -14.31 9.35 16.32
C ASP A 416 -14.40 7.88 16.75
N SER A 417 -13.32 7.11 16.57
CA SER A 417 -13.20 5.77 17.17
C SER A 417 -13.10 5.87 18.70
N PRO A 418 -13.53 4.86 19.46
CA PRO A 418 -13.46 4.88 20.91
C PRO A 418 -12.05 5.11 21.44
N THR A 419 -11.88 6.10 22.30
CA THR A 419 -10.62 6.40 23.00
C THR A 419 -10.68 6.11 24.49
N ASP A 420 -11.80 5.60 24.96
CA ASP A 420 -12.09 5.23 26.35
C ASP A 420 -11.69 3.79 26.70
N VAL A 421 -11.16 3.04 25.74
CA VAL A 421 -10.65 1.67 25.89
C VAL A 421 -9.21 1.57 25.40
N LEU A 422 -8.44 0.59 25.90
CA LEU A 422 -7.06 0.36 25.48
C LEU A 422 -6.98 -0.46 24.19
N THR A 423 -7.91 -1.41 24.03
CA THR A 423 -8.01 -2.31 22.88
C THR A 423 -9.49 -2.51 22.54
N TYR A 424 -9.80 -2.73 21.27
CA TYR A 424 -11.19 -2.75 20.78
C TYR A 424 -11.98 -4.02 21.14
N ASP A 425 -11.34 -5.07 21.65
CA ASP A 425 -12.02 -6.21 22.26
C ASP A 425 -12.84 -5.82 23.51
N GLN A 426 -12.48 -4.72 24.18
CA GLN A 426 -13.23 -4.15 25.31
C GLN A 426 -14.48 -3.38 24.88
N LYS A 427 -14.59 -3.04 23.60
CA LYS A 427 -15.72 -2.29 23.02
C LYS A 427 -15.94 -2.69 21.54
N PRO A 428 -16.40 -3.93 21.29
CA PRO A 428 -16.49 -4.48 19.92
C PRO A 428 -17.43 -3.73 18.99
N GLU A 429 -18.42 -3.00 19.54
CA GLU A 429 -19.29 -2.12 18.74
C GLU A 429 -18.57 -0.91 18.15
N MET A 430 -17.41 -0.54 18.69
CA MET A 430 -16.64 0.62 18.27
C MET A 430 -17.54 1.84 18.01
N SER A 431 -17.50 2.44 16.82
CA SER A 431 -18.38 3.55 16.43
C SER A 431 -19.40 3.16 15.34
N ALA A 432 -19.65 1.85 15.13
CA ALA A 432 -20.50 1.36 14.05
C ALA A 432 -21.91 1.95 14.06
N PHE A 433 -22.54 2.08 15.22
CA PHE A 433 -23.87 2.69 15.32
C PHE A 433 -23.89 4.16 14.89
N GLY A 434 -22.86 4.92 15.25
CA GLY A 434 -22.71 6.31 14.80
C GLY A 434 -22.48 6.42 13.29
N VAL A 435 -21.66 5.53 12.70
CA VAL A 435 -21.44 5.43 11.26
C VAL A 435 -22.75 5.09 10.54
N ARG A 436 -23.50 4.11 11.02
CA ARG A 436 -24.83 3.76 10.51
C ARG A 436 -25.77 4.97 10.51
N ASP A 437 -25.90 5.64 11.66
CA ASP A 437 -26.84 6.73 11.83
C ASP A 437 -26.50 7.92 10.92
N ALA A 438 -25.21 8.24 10.75
CA ALA A 438 -24.76 9.27 9.83
C ALA A 438 -25.13 8.96 8.36
N VAL A 439 -25.05 7.68 7.94
CA VAL A 439 -25.48 7.27 6.60
C VAL A 439 -27.00 7.27 6.47
N LEU A 440 -27.76 6.85 7.49
CA LEU A 440 -29.21 6.91 7.50
C LEU A 440 -29.72 8.34 7.38
N ASP A 441 -29.11 9.31 8.08
CA ASP A 441 -29.43 10.72 7.97
C ASP A 441 -29.22 11.26 6.54
N ARG A 442 -28.18 10.78 5.84
CA ARG A 442 -27.93 11.16 4.45
C ARG A 442 -28.92 10.50 3.50
N LEU A 443 -29.26 9.24 3.74
CA LEU A 443 -30.29 8.54 2.96
C LEU A 443 -31.67 9.20 3.12
N ALA A 444 -32.00 9.73 4.30
CA ALA A 444 -33.25 10.43 4.54
C ALA A 444 -33.29 11.86 3.95
N ALA A 445 -32.13 12.46 3.68
CA ALA A 445 -32.05 13.83 3.20
C ALA A 445 -32.55 14.00 1.76
N GLU A 446 -33.15 15.18 1.46
CA GLU A 446 -33.59 15.52 0.09
C GLU A 446 -32.40 15.62 -0.89
N ASP A 447 -31.23 16.07 -0.40
CA ASP A 447 -29.98 16.21 -1.14
C ASP A 447 -29.05 15.02 -0.98
N CYS A 448 -29.59 13.81 -0.77
CA CYS A 448 -28.83 12.57 -0.68
C CYS A 448 -27.85 12.44 -1.85
N GLU A 449 -26.65 11.97 -1.55
CA GLU A 449 -25.62 11.79 -2.55
C GLU A 449 -25.97 10.66 -3.55
N ASP A 450 -25.45 10.79 -4.78
CA ASP A 450 -25.62 9.79 -5.83
C ASP A 450 -24.83 8.50 -5.51
N LEU A 451 -23.66 8.63 -4.86
CA LEU A 451 -22.83 7.53 -4.39
C LEU A 451 -22.48 7.71 -2.90
N ILE A 452 -22.75 6.70 -2.09
CA ILE A 452 -22.34 6.64 -0.69
C ILE A 452 -21.40 5.46 -0.50
N ILE A 453 -20.23 5.72 0.08
CA ILE A 453 -19.24 4.70 0.46
C ILE A 453 -19.07 4.74 1.96
N VAL A 454 -19.33 3.60 2.60
CA VAL A 454 -19.25 3.44 4.06
C VAL A 454 -18.39 2.23 4.41
N ASN A 455 -17.56 2.36 5.46
CA ASN A 455 -16.77 1.27 6.01
C ASN A 455 -17.12 1.08 7.48
N PHE A 456 -17.32 -0.19 7.87
CA PHE A 456 -17.45 -0.65 9.24
C PHE A 456 -16.15 -1.34 9.66
N ALA A 457 -15.41 -0.75 10.57
CA ALA A 457 -14.06 -1.14 10.96
C ALA A 457 -13.99 -2.42 11.81
N ASN A 458 -15.11 -2.84 12.37
CA ASN A 458 -15.19 -3.73 13.52
C ASN A 458 -14.55 -5.11 13.30
N GLY A 459 -14.84 -5.78 12.17
CA GLY A 459 -14.33 -7.13 11.89
C GLY A 459 -12.81 -7.18 11.90
N ASP A 460 -12.18 -6.19 11.27
CA ASP A 460 -10.73 -6.09 11.18
C ASP A 460 -10.10 -5.63 12.51
N MET A 461 -10.53 -4.50 13.05
CA MET A 461 -9.91 -3.90 14.23
C MET A 461 -10.04 -4.76 15.48
N VAL A 462 -11.18 -5.42 15.66
CA VAL A 462 -11.40 -6.37 16.77
C VAL A 462 -10.71 -7.71 16.48
N GLY A 463 -10.72 -8.17 15.22
CA GLY A 463 -10.01 -9.36 14.78
C GLY A 463 -8.52 -9.33 15.13
N HIS A 464 -7.86 -8.20 14.93
CA HIS A 464 -6.45 -7.99 15.30
C HIS A 464 -6.15 -8.17 16.79
N THR A 465 -7.15 -8.16 17.68
CA THR A 465 -6.95 -8.41 19.12
C THR A 465 -6.80 -9.89 19.44
N GLY A 466 -7.19 -10.80 18.55
CA GLY A 466 -7.18 -12.24 18.75
C GLY A 466 -8.29 -12.74 19.70
N SER A 467 -9.24 -11.88 20.11
CA SER A 467 -10.36 -12.23 20.98
C SER A 467 -11.55 -12.74 20.18
N LEU A 468 -11.77 -14.06 20.17
CA LEU A 468 -12.87 -14.67 19.42
C LEU A 468 -14.25 -14.14 19.83
N ASP A 469 -14.53 -14.08 21.14
CA ASP A 469 -15.84 -13.62 21.65
C ASP A 469 -16.11 -12.16 21.24
N ALA A 470 -15.09 -11.32 21.29
CA ALA A 470 -15.21 -9.93 20.88
C ALA A 470 -15.42 -9.80 19.36
N ALA A 471 -14.71 -10.60 18.55
CA ALA A 471 -14.87 -10.61 17.10
C ALA A 471 -16.27 -11.11 16.69
N VAL A 472 -16.82 -12.12 17.38
CA VAL A 472 -18.22 -12.56 17.20
C VAL A 472 -19.17 -11.39 17.47
N ARG A 473 -19.00 -10.67 18.57
CA ARG A 473 -19.84 -9.51 18.88
C ARG A 473 -19.68 -8.38 17.87
N ALA A 474 -18.48 -8.15 17.38
CA ALA A 474 -18.20 -7.17 16.31
C ALA A 474 -18.97 -7.50 15.02
N CYS A 475 -18.95 -8.77 14.60
CA CYS A 475 -19.72 -9.22 13.43
C CYS A 475 -21.24 -9.03 13.60
N GLU A 476 -21.79 -9.35 14.79
CA GLU A 476 -23.22 -9.14 15.08
C GLU A 476 -23.63 -7.67 14.98
N VAL A 477 -22.80 -6.75 15.50
CA VAL A 477 -23.06 -5.31 15.44
C VAL A 477 -23.04 -4.80 14.01
N VAL A 478 -22.07 -5.24 13.21
CA VAL A 478 -21.99 -4.88 11.79
C VAL A 478 -23.22 -5.39 11.03
N ASP A 479 -23.63 -6.63 11.29
CA ASP A 479 -24.83 -7.22 10.68
C ASP A 479 -26.08 -6.39 10.96
N GLU A 480 -26.29 -5.99 12.24
CA GLU A 480 -27.39 -5.11 12.64
C GLU A 480 -27.36 -3.77 11.91
N CYS A 481 -26.18 -3.14 11.83
CA CYS A 481 -26.00 -1.85 11.16
C CYS A 481 -26.29 -1.96 9.66
N VAL A 482 -25.77 -2.99 9.00
CA VAL A 482 -26.00 -3.26 7.57
C VAL A 482 -27.48 -3.47 7.31
N GLY A 483 -28.19 -4.22 8.16
CA GLY A 483 -29.63 -4.44 8.03
C GLY A 483 -30.43 -3.13 7.97
N LYS A 484 -30.09 -2.16 8.82
CA LYS A 484 -30.75 -0.85 8.81
C LYS A 484 -30.44 -0.03 7.57
N LEU A 485 -29.21 -0.13 7.06
CA LEU A 485 -28.85 0.53 5.80
C LEU A 485 -29.59 -0.10 4.61
N VAL A 486 -29.70 -1.42 4.57
CA VAL A 486 -30.44 -2.15 3.52
C VAL A 486 -31.92 -1.75 3.52
N GLU A 487 -32.58 -1.75 4.68
CA GLU A 487 -33.99 -1.31 4.82
C GLU A 487 -34.19 0.11 4.24
N ALA A 488 -33.43 1.08 4.72
CA ALA A 488 -33.56 2.48 4.31
C ALA A 488 -33.20 2.71 2.83
N ALA A 489 -32.20 2.01 2.33
CA ALA A 489 -31.79 2.12 0.93
C ALA A 489 -32.85 1.55 -0.03
N LEU A 490 -33.43 0.39 0.29
CA LEU A 490 -34.52 -0.21 -0.50
C LEU A 490 -35.76 0.67 -0.50
N GLU A 491 -36.15 1.27 0.64
CA GLU A 491 -37.25 2.25 0.72
C GLU A 491 -37.03 3.45 -0.20
N ARG A 492 -35.77 3.84 -0.40
CA ARG A 492 -35.39 4.93 -1.31
C ARG A 492 -35.23 4.47 -2.78
N GLY A 493 -35.35 3.19 -3.07
CA GLY A 493 -35.10 2.62 -4.39
C GLY A 493 -33.62 2.62 -4.78
N ALA A 494 -32.71 2.65 -3.81
CA ALA A 494 -31.26 2.60 -4.02
C ALA A 494 -30.80 1.19 -4.40
N SER A 495 -29.61 1.13 -5.03
CA SER A 495 -28.85 -0.11 -5.23
C SER A 495 -27.70 -0.18 -4.24
N LEU A 496 -27.37 -1.38 -3.71
CA LEU A 496 -26.24 -1.56 -2.80
C LEU A 496 -25.31 -2.65 -3.31
N LEU A 497 -24.01 -2.42 -3.13
CA LEU A 497 -22.99 -3.46 -3.10
C LEU A 497 -22.48 -3.57 -1.66
N ILE A 498 -22.61 -4.76 -1.07
CA ILE A 498 -22.17 -5.05 0.29
C ILE A 498 -21.06 -6.08 0.19
N THR A 499 -19.85 -5.72 0.62
CA THR A 499 -18.66 -6.55 0.49
C THR A 499 -17.70 -6.35 1.66
N ALA A 500 -16.48 -6.88 1.54
CA ALA A 500 -15.34 -6.57 2.39
C ALA A 500 -14.12 -6.25 1.49
N ASP A 501 -13.06 -5.79 2.09
CA ASP A 501 -11.80 -5.44 1.42
C ASP A 501 -10.72 -6.51 1.59
N HIS A 502 -10.80 -7.31 2.64
CA HIS A 502 -9.99 -8.52 2.93
C HIS A 502 -10.67 -9.34 4.03
N GLY A 503 -10.12 -10.51 4.33
CA GLY A 503 -10.53 -11.34 5.46
C GLY A 503 -9.68 -11.09 6.71
N ASN A 504 -10.27 -11.38 7.89
CA ASN A 504 -9.64 -11.37 9.21
C ASN A 504 -10.47 -12.17 10.21
N ALA A 505 -11.71 -11.72 10.51
CA ALA A 505 -12.57 -12.26 11.59
C ALA A 505 -13.03 -13.71 11.34
N GLU A 506 -13.00 -14.20 10.13
CA GLU A 506 -13.37 -15.59 9.79
C GLU A 506 -12.31 -16.62 10.19
N GLN A 507 -11.17 -16.17 10.77
CA GLN A 507 -10.14 -17.05 11.33
C GLN A 507 -9.46 -16.41 12.53
N MET A 508 -9.90 -16.74 13.73
CA MET A 508 -9.38 -16.17 14.99
C MET A 508 -8.35 -17.05 15.70
N TRP A 509 -8.04 -18.22 15.16
CA TRP A 509 -7.04 -19.17 15.68
C TRP A 509 -6.19 -19.72 14.57
N ASN A 510 -4.89 -19.82 14.79
CA ASN A 510 -3.96 -20.52 13.90
C ASN A 510 -3.76 -21.95 14.41
N PRO A 511 -4.34 -22.96 13.75
CA PRO A 511 -4.25 -24.34 14.21
C PRO A 511 -2.84 -24.95 14.08
N GLU A 512 -2.01 -24.45 13.17
CA GLU A 512 -0.64 -24.92 12.97
C GLU A 512 0.30 -24.39 14.06
N ALA A 513 0.16 -23.11 14.39
CA ALA A 513 0.97 -22.46 15.43
C ALA A 513 0.39 -22.62 16.85
N ASP A 514 -0.83 -23.17 16.97
CA ASP A 514 -1.59 -23.34 18.24
C ASP A 514 -1.67 -22.04 19.07
N CYS A 515 -2.05 -20.94 18.40
CA CYS A 515 -2.15 -19.61 19.02
C CYS A 515 -3.27 -18.76 18.37
N PRO A 516 -3.72 -17.66 19.02
CA PRO A 516 -4.63 -16.71 18.41
C PRO A 516 -4.08 -16.21 17.07
N HIS A 517 -4.96 -16.16 16.07
CA HIS A 517 -4.66 -15.54 14.77
C HIS A 517 -5.06 -14.06 14.83
N THR A 518 -4.12 -13.18 14.54
CA THR A 518 -4.29 -11.73 14.63
C THR A 518 -3.93 -11.01 13.31
N ALA A 519 -3.65 -11.77 12.27
CA ALA A 519 -3.32 -11.25 10.94
C ALA A 519 -4.53 -11.34 10.01
N HIS A 520 -4.42 -10.76 8.82
CA HIS A 520 -5.39 -10.97 7.76
C HIS A 520 -5.32 -12.40 7.21
N THR A 521 -6.31 -12.79 6.41
CA THR A 521 -6.37 -14.09 5.75
C THR A 521 -6.28 -13.94 4.23
N ASN A 522 -6.08 -15.06 3.54
CA ASN A 522 -6.12 -15.13 2.09
C ASN A 522 -7.50 -15.50 1.53
N PHE A 523 -8.50 -15.63 2.41
CA PHE A 523 -9.83 -16.05 1.98
C PHE A 523 -10.52 -14.95 1.20
N ASP A 524 -11.29 -15.38 0.21
CA ASP A 524 -12.15 -14.51 -0.59
C ASP A 524 -13.23 -13.85 0.29
N VAL A 525 -13.74 -12.73 -0.15
CA VAL A 525 -14.81 -12.01 0.56
C VAL A 525 -16.13 -12.07 -0.19
N PRO A 526 -17.28 -12.13 0.50
CA PRO A 526 -18.57 -12.13 -0.16
C PRO A 526 -18.91 -10.73 -0.71
N VAL A 527 -19.59 -10.70 -1.86
CA VAL A 527 -20.24 -9.52 -2.40
C VAL A 527 -21.71 -9.82 -2.68
N HIS A 528 -22.60 -8.94 -2.22
CA HIS A 528 -24.03 -9.01 -2.43
C HIS A 528 -24.48 -7.79 -3.22
N LEU A 529 -25.27 -8.02 -4.28
CA LEU A 529 -25.91 -6.96 -5.07
C LEU A 529 -27.37 -6.85 -4.65
N VAL A 530 -27.73 -5.77 -3.97
CA VAL A 530 -29.06 -5.54 -3.41
C VAL A 530 -29.75 -4.40 -4.16
N GLY A 531 -31.00 -4.61 -4.52
CA GLY A 531 -31.84 -3.63 -5.21
C GLY A 531 -32.88 -4.32 -6.07
N GLU A 532 -34.14 -3.86 -6.04
CA GLU A 532 -35.27 -4.53 -6.71
C GLU A 532 -35.04 -4.69 -8.22
N LEU A 533 -34.33 -3.78 -8.86
CA LEU A 533 -34.01 -3.87 -10.29
C LEU A 533 -32.99 -4.98 -10.62
N TRP A 534 -32.24 -5.44 -9.63
CA TRP A 534 -31.10 -6.36 -9.81
C TRP A 534 -31.37 -7.76 -9.27
N LYS A 535 -32.54 -8.00 -8.70
CA LYS A 535 -32.83 -9.23 -7.96
C LYS A 535 -32.72 -10.51 -8.80
N GLU A 536 -33.01 -10.41 -10.09
CA GLU A 536 -32.92 -11.54 -11.03
C GLU A 536 -31.58 -11.55 -11.82
N SER A 537 -30.65 -10.63 -11.50
CA SER A 537 -29.33 -10.60 -12.12
C SER A 537 -28.47 -11.74 -11.60
N THR A 538 -27.41 -12.08 -12.35
CA THR A 538 -26.38 -12.99 -11.91
C THR A 538 -25.04 -12.25 -11.80
N LEU A 539 -24.17 -12.71 -10.90
CA LEU A 539 -22.82 -12.16 -10.74
C LEU A 539 -21.80 -13.18 -11.22
N ARG A 540 -20.70 -12.68 -11.80
CA ARG A 540 -19.55 -13.51 -12.20
C ARG A 540 -18.89 -14.14 -10.97
N ASP A 541 -18.32 -15.33 -11.14
CA ASP A 541 -17.60 -16.09 -10.11
C ASP A 541 -16.08 -15.86 -10.12
N ASP A 542 -15.54 -15.13 -11.11
CA ASP A 542 -14.13 -14.77 -11.25
C ASP A 542 -13.81 -13.34 -10.76
N GLY A 543 -14.65 -12.80 -9.88
CA GLY A 543 -14.59 -11.43 -9.41
C GLY A 543 -13.38 -11.13 -8.51
N ARG A 544 -12.97 -9.87 -8.50
CA ARG A 544 -11.92 -9.31 -7.64
C ARG A 544 -12.29 -7.89 -7.21
N LEU A 545 -11.57 -7.32 -6.24
CA LEU A 545 -11.87 -5.98 -5.71
C LEU A 545 -11.87 -4.88 -6.77
N ALA A 546 -11.02 -5.00 -7.79
CA ALA A 546 -10.97 -4.08 -8.93
C ALA A 546 -12.26 -4.02 -9.76
N ASP A 547 -13.17 -4.96 -9.60
CA ASP A 547 -14.43 -5.05 -10.34
C ASP A 547 -15.57 -4.27 -9.66
N ILE A 548 -15.39 -3.81 -8.42
CA ILE A 548 -16.39 -3.06 -7.66
C ILE A 548 -16.69 -1.70 -8.31
N ALA A 549 -15.66 -0.90 -8.65
CA ALA A 549 -15.88 0.41 -9.27
C ALA A 549 -16.61 0.30 -10.63
N PRO A 550 -16.21 -0.58 -11.57
CA PRO A 550 -16.97 -0.82 -12.79
C PRO A 550 -18.43 -1.18 -12.55
N THR A 551 -18.71 -2.01 -11.52
CA THR A 551 -20.08 -2.40 -11.15
C THR A 551 -20.87 -1.20 -10.62
N ILE A 552 -20.28 -0.36 -9.75
CA ILE A 552 -20.92 0.88 -9.27
C ILE A 552 -21.25 1.82 -10.43
N LEU A 553 -20.34 1.97 -11.39
CA LEU A 553 -20.58 2.83 -12.56
C LEU A 553 -21.73 2.31 -13.41
N GLU A 554 -21.87 0.99 -13.57
CA GLU A 554 -23.02 0.39 -14.25
C GLU A 554 -24.33 0.65 -13.50
N LEU A 555 -24.36 0.47 -12.16
CA LEU A 555 -25.53 0.75 -11.32
C LEU A 555 -25.96 2.22 -11.41
N LEU A 556 -25.02 3.15 -11.59
CA LEU A 556 -25.25 4.58 -11.75
C LEU A 556 -25.48 5.02 -13.20
N ALA A 557 -25.46 4.09 -14.16
CA ALA A 557 -25.54 4.36 -15.60
C ALA A 557 -24.47 5.37 -16.07
N VAL A 558 -23.23 5.26 -15.52
CA VAL A 558 -22.07 6.04 -15.90
C VAL A 558 -21.14 5.16 -16.72
N GLU A 559 -20.63 5.70 -17.84
CA GLU A 559 -19.71 4.98 -18.71
C GLU A 559 -18.39 4.68 -17.99
N LYS A 560 -17.96 3.41 -18.05
CA LYS A 560 -16.69 2.97 -17.47
C LYS A 560 -15.50 3.53 -18.28
N PRO A 561 -14.55 4.24 -17.65
CA PRO A 561 -13.34 4.71 -18.32
C PRO A 561 -12.49 3.56 -18.87
N ALA A 562 -11.78 3.82 -19.96
CA ALA A 562 -10.87 2.84 -20.57
C ALA A 562 -9.70 2.47 -19.63
N GLU A 563 -9.30 3.38 -18.77
CA GLU A 563 -8.25 3.20 -17.77
C GLU A 563 -8.61 2.19 -16.67
N MET A 564 -9.90 1.93 -16.44
CA MET A 564 -10.35 0.87 -15.52
C MET A 564 -10.28 -0.47 -16.21
N SER A 565 -9.33 -1.33 -15.82
CA SER A 565 -9.19 -2.69 -16.34
C SER A 565 -10.16 -3.69 -15.72
N GLY A 566 -10.76 -3.34 -14.57
CA GLY A 566 -11.83 -4.12 -13.96
C GLY A 566 -13.07 -4.22 -14.86
N ARG A 567 -13.91 -5.21 -14.59
CA ARG A 567 -15.15 -5.48 -15.34
C ARG A 567 -16.32 -5.51 -14.38
N SER A 568 -17.48 -5.05 -14.79
CA SER A 568 -18.68 -5.22 -13.98
C SER A 568 -18.88 -6.69 -13.57
N LEU A 569 -19.35 -6.90 -12.35
CA LEU A 569 -19.71 -8.22 -11.81
C LEU A 569 -21.05 -8.70 -12.38
N ILE A 570 -21.89 -7.79 -12.87
CA ILE A 570 -23.23 -8.11 -13.39
C ILE A 570 -23.10 -8.78 -14.76
N THR A 571 -23.86 -9.88 -14.99
CA THR A 571 -23.89 -10.66 -16.23
C THR A 571 -25.25 -10.63 -16.91
#